data_d30da6ba463062d3ede705a64eac83ca
#
_entry.id   d30da6ba463062d3ede705a64eac83ca
#
_cell.length_a   1.000
_cell.length_b   1.000
_cell.length_c   1.000
_cell.angle_alpha   90.00
_cell.angle_beta   90.00
_cell.angle_gamma   90.00
#
_symmetry.space_group_name_H-M   'P 1'
#
loop_
_entity.id
_entity.type
_entity.pdbx_description
1 polymer ?
#
loop_
_entity_poly.entity_id
_entity_poly.type
_entity_poly.pdbx_seq_one_letter_code
_entity_poly.pdbx_strand_id
1 'polypeptide(L)' 'MAGVRARLHATLALVKAAEAMPWDGLLDIIREDNAFRFGKDLLPAAEGAALWAEFDREMDRLYAVMNAGKEFDPLD' A
#
# COMPACT_ATOMS: atom_id res chain seq x y z
N MET A 1 -9.35 -2.14 18.79
CA MET A 1 -10.04 -2.92 17.78
C MET A 1 -9.11 -3.88 17.13
N ALA A 2 -9.31 -5.11 17.50
CA ALA A 2 -8.46 -6.15 16.96
C ALA A 2 -8.60 -6.26 15.44
N GLY A 3 -9.82 -6.05 14.95
CA GLY A 3 -10.07 -6.20 13.53
C GLY A 3 -9.29 -5.22 12.66
N VAL A 4 -9.19 -3.96 13.10
CA VAL A 4 -8.47 -2.96 12.33
C VAL A 4 -6.98 -3.28 12.28
N ARG A 5 -6.40 -3.58 13.44
CA ARG A 5 -4.96 -3.88 13.48
C ARG A 5 -4.64 -5.10 12.63
N ALA A 6 -5.44 -6.15 12.76
CA ALA A 6 -5.22 -7.37 11.99
C ALA A 6 -5.33 -7.09 10.49
N ARG A 7 -6.28 -6.27 10.10
CA ARG A 7 -6.46 -5.94 8.68
C ARG A 7 -5.27 -5.16 8.13
N LEU A 8 -4.77 -4.19 8.91
CA LEU A 8 -3.62 -3.42 8.45
C LEU A 8 -2.38 -4.29 8.31
N HIS A 9 -2.16 -5.18 9.26
CA HIS A 9 -1.03 -6.09 9.18
C HIS A 9 -1.17 -7.06 8.01
N ALA A 10 -2.39 -7.52 7.73
CA ALA A 10 -2.62 -8.42 6.60
C ALA A 10 -2.34 -7.70 5.28
N THR A 11 -2.81 -6.45 5.15
CA THR A 11 -2.57 -5.67 3.94
C THR A 11 -1.08 -5.40 3.77
N LEU A 12 -0.41 -5.06 4.86
CA LEU A 12 1.03 -4.80 4.81
C LEU A 12 1.79 -6.06 4.40
N ALA A 13 1.43 -7.21 4.94
CA ALA A 13 2.06 -8.47 4.58
C ALA A 13 1.87 -8.76 3.11
N LEU A 14 0.68 -8.48 2.59
CA LEU A 14 0.38 -8.69 1.17
C LEU A 14 1.30 -7.86 0.29
N VAL A 15 1.43 -6.56 0.58
CA VAL A 15 2.26 -5.70 -0.27
C VAL A 15 3.75 -6.01 -0.10
N LYS A 16 4.18 -6.43 1.10
CA LYS A 16 5.58 -6.81 1.30
C LYS A 16 5.95 -8.04 0.49
N ALA A 17 5.02 -8.98 0.38
CA ALA A 17 5.27 -10.22 -0.34
C ALA A 17 5.09 -10.08 -1.85
N ALA A 18 4.43 -9.03 -2.28
CA ALA A 18 4.09 -8.88 -3.69
C ALA A 18 5.31 -8.49 -4.51
N GLU A 19 5.47 -9.11 -5.68
CA GLU A 19 6.53 -8.74 -6.61
C GLU A 19 6.04 -7.69 -7.58
N ALA A 20 4.73 -7.54 -7.69
CA ALA A 20 4.11 -6.53 -8.53
C ALA A 20 2.84 -6.09 -7.84
N MET A 21 2.25 -4.99 -8.30
CA MET A 21 1.04 -4.46 -7.69
C MET A 21 -0.03 -5.54 -7.61
N PRO A 22 -0.51 -5.85 -6.39
CA PRO A 22 -1.45 -6.96 -6.21
C PRO A 22 -2.87 -6.63 -6.62
N TRP A 23 -3.18 -5.37 -6.89
CA TRP A 23 -4.52 -4.96 -7.27
C TRP A 23 -4.52 -4.55 -8.74
N ASP A 24 -5.58 -4.96 -9.45
CA ASP A 24 -5.61 -4.78 -10.89
C ASP A 24 -5.92 -3.38 -11.36
N GLY A 25 -6.80 -2.70 -10.70
CA GLY A 25 -7.29 -1.42 -11.17
C GLY A 25 -6.86 -0.26 -10.30
N LEU A 26 -6.77 0.91 -10.88
CA LEU A 26 -6.39 2.11 -10.14
C LEU A 26 -7.36 2.38 -9.01
N LEU A 27 -8.65 2.16 -9.25
CA LEU A 27 -9.65 2.38 -8.20
C LEU A 27 -9.44 1.44 -7.02
N ASP A 28 -9.06 0.20 -7.29
CA ASP A 28 -8.79 -0.74 -6.21
C ASP A 28 -7.56 -0.33 -5.43
N ILE A 29 -6.53 0.15 -6.12
CA ILE A 29 -5.32 0.63 -5.48
C ILE A 29 -5.65 1.80 -4.56
N ILE A 30 -6.41 2.76 -5.06
CA ILE A 30 -6.80 3.93 -4.28
C ILE A 30 -7.63 3.53 -3.07
N ARG A 31 -8.54 2.59 -3.28
CA ARG A 31 -9.41 2.12 -2.19
C ARG A 31 -8.58 1.49 -1.07
N GLU A 32 -7.61 0.66 -1.42
CA GLU A 32 -6.77 0.03 -0.42
C GLU A 32 -5.87 1.04 0.28
N ASP A 33 -5.35 2.00 -0.48
CA ASP A 33 -4.54 3.06 0.10
C ASP A 33 -5.35 3.85 1.12
N ASN A 34 -6.57 4.22 0.76
CA ASN A 34 -7.42 4.98 1.66
C ASN A 34 -7.84 4.16 2.87
N ALA A 35 -8.10 2.88 2.67
CA ALA A 35 -8.48 2.01 3.78
C ALA A 35 -7.34 1.92 4.80
N PHE A 36 -6.12 1.82 4.32
CA PHE A 36 -4.96 1.77 5.21
C PHE A 36 -4.78 3.11 5.92
N ARG A 37 -4.90 4.19 5.16
CA ARG A 37 -4.74 5.54 5.70
C ARG A 37 -5.72 5.83 6.83
N PHE A 38 -6.98 5.49 6.62
CA PHE A 38 -7.98 5.73 7.65
C PHE A 38 -7.86 4.74 8.80
N GLY A 39 -7.53 3.50 8.49
CA GLY A 39 -7.39 2.48 9.52
C GLY A 39 -6.27 2.78 10.51
N LYS A 40 -5.15 3.29 10.02
CA LYS A 40 -4.02 3.58 10.89
C LYS A 40 -4.36 4.64 11.94
N ASP A 41 -5.31 5.51 11.62
CA ASP A 41 -5.70 6.56 12.56
C ASP A 41 -6.52 6.03 13.72
N LEU A 42 -6.98 4.79 13.63
CA LEU A 42 -7.70 4.15 14.72
C LEU A 42 -6.76 3.48 15.71
N LEU A 43 -5.46 3.49 15.42
CA LEU A 43 -4.45 2.92 16.29
C LEU A 43 -3.71 4.02 17.03
N PRO A 44 -2.95 3.68 18.07
CA PRO A 44 -2.08 4.67 18.71
C PRO A 44 -1.18 5.32 17.65
N ALA A 45 -0.93 6.62 17.82
CA ALA A 45 -0.27 7.42 16.78
C ALA A 45 1.07 6.82 16.35
N ALA A 46 1.88 6.38 17.31
CA ALA A 46 3.19 5.83 16.96
C ALA A 46 3.08 4.54 16.17
N GLU A 47 2.14 3.70 16.54
CA GLU A 47 1.94 2.44 15.83
C GLU A 47 1.41 2.68 14.42
N GLY A 48 0.43 3.58 14.30
CA GLY A 48 -0.13 3.92 13.00
C GLY A 48 0.90 4.52 12.07
N ALA A 49 1.74 5.42 12.60
CA ALA A 49 2.77 6.05 11.80
C ALA A 49 3.79 5.03 11.31
N ALA A 50 4.17 4.08 12.17
CA ALA A 50 5.14 3.06 11.78
C ALA A 50 4.58 2.17 10.66
N LEU A 51 3.33 1.75 10.81
CA LEU A 51 2.69 0.92 9.79
C LEU A 51 2.53 1.67 8.48
N TRP A 52 2.15 2.94 8.56
CA TRP A 52 1.99 3.75 7.36
C TRP A 52 3.31 3.91 6.63
N ALA A 53 4.40 4.14 7.36
CA ALA A 53 5.71 4.31 6.74
C ALA A 53 6.12 3.06 5.98
N GLU A 54 5.87 1.87 6.55
CA GLU A 54 6.19 0.64 5.86
C GLU A 54 5.30 0.43 4.64
N PHE A 55 4.01 0.70 4.79
CA PHE A 55 3.08 0.54 3.68
C PHE A 55 3.44 1.49 2.54
N ASP A 56 3.72 2.73 2.86
CA ASP A 56 4.07 3.74 1.86
C ASP A 56 5.33 3.33 1.09
N ARG A 57 6.32 2.82 1.82
CA ARG A 57 7.56 2.37 1.17
C ARG A 57 7.30 1.22 0.21
N GLU A 58 6.48 0.26 0.62
CA GLU A 58 6.18 -0.87 -0.25
C GLU A 58 5.34 -0.45 -1.43
N MET A 59 4.42 0.48 -1.23
CA MET A 59 3.61 0.99 -2.32
C MET A 59 4.47 1.73 -3.33
N ASP A 60 5.45 2.51 -2.87
CA ASP A 60 6.37 3.18 -3.79
C ASP A 60 7.11 2.16 -4.64
N ARG A 61 7.57 1.08 -4.02
CA ARG A 61 8.25 0.01 -4.75
C ARG A 61 7.32 -0.61 -5.79
N LEU A 62 6.09 -0.87 -5.41
CA LEU A 62 5.13 -1.50 -6.32
C LEU A 62 4.73 -0.57 -7.45
N TYR A 63 4.61 0.73 -7.18
CA TYR A 63 4.36 1.69 -8.23
C TYR A 63 5.52 1.74 -9.20
N ALA A 64 6.74 1.65 -8.70
CA ALA A 64 7.90 1.64 -9.59
C ALA A 64 7.90 0.42 -10.50
N VAL A 65 7.54 -0.74 -9.95
CA VAL A 65 7.44 -1.95 -10.75
C VAL A 65 6.36 -1.82 -11.79
N MET A 66 5.20 -1.29 -11.40
CA MET A 66 4.09 -1.11 -12.32
C MET A 66 4.45 -0.16 -13.45
N ASN A 67 5.13 0.94 -13.11
CA ASN A 67 5.52 1.93 -14.10
C ASN A 67 6.62 1.41 -15.02
N ALA A 68 7.50 0.58 -14.49
CA ALA A 68 8.53 -0.02 -15.33
C ALA A 68 7.90 -0.92 -16.40
N GLY A 69 6.82 -1.62 -16.02
CA GLY A 69 6.13 -2.44 -17.00
C GLY A 69 5.42 -1.64 -18.06
N LYS A 70 5.15 -0.38 -17.77
CA LYS A 70 4.53 0.52 -18.73
C LYS A 70 5.55 1.44 -19.31
N GLU A 71 6.78 1.05 -19.27
CA GLU A 71 7.87 1.86 -19.75
C GLU A 71 7.56 2.40 -21.12
N PHE A 72 7.77 3.66 -21.26
CA PHE A 72 7.66 4.28 -22.53
C PHE A 72 8.55 5.50 -22.45
N ASP A 73 8.97 5.95 -23.58
CA ASP A 73 9.81 7.09 -23.60
C ASP A 73 8.92 8.31 -23.52
N PRO A 74 9.07 9.11 -22.51
CA PRO A 74 8.20 10.25 -22.33
C PRO A 74 8.34 11.28 -23.45
N LEU A 75 9.36 11.17 -24.21
CA LEU A 75 9.52 12.06 -25.32
C LEU A 75 8.78 11.62 -26.53
N ASP A 76 8.30 10.47 -26.45
CA ASP A 76 7.58 9.90 -27.56
C ASP A 76 6.37 10.66 -27.88
#